data_0b884300ffeb70d9475b0bcfdb8b44b1
#
_entry.id   0b884300ffeb70d9475b0bcfdb8b44b1
#
_cell.length_a   1.000
_cell.length_b   1.000
_cell.length_c   1.000
_cell.angle_alpha   90.00
_cell.angle_beta   90.00
_cell.angle_gamma   90.00
#
_symmetry.space_group_name_H-M   'P 1'
#
loop_
_entity.id
_entity.type
_entity.pdbx_description
1 polymer ?
#
loop_
_entity_poly.entity_id
_entity_poly.type
_entity_poly.pdbx_seq_one_letter_code
_entity_poly.pdbx_strand_id
1 'polypeptide(L)' 'MGFLFEEKEDRNGKYAEITGYEGRIRHLLIPKTVENEAGLLLPVQVIGSHAFDGRDDLSEVELPKTVRVLRPF' A
#
# COMPACT_ATOMS: atom_id res chain seq x y z
N MET A 1 6.30 9.88 8.30
CA MET A 1 4.97 9.30 8.28
C MET A 1 4.55 9.03 6.86
N GLY A 2 4.08 7.88 6.62
CA GLY A 2 3.66 7.52 5.29
C GLY A 2 3.54 6.03 5.13
N PHE A 3 3.40 5.64 3.88
CA PHE A 3 3.18 4.24 3.58
C PHE A 3 4.49 3.46 3.57
N LEU A 4 4.42 2.26 4.12
CA LEU A 4 5.50 1.29 4.02
C LEU A 4 5.16 0.36 2.87
N PHE A 5 6.12 0.13 1.99
CA PHE A 5 5.86 -0.69 0.82
C PHE A 5 7.13 -1.40 0.35
N GLU A 6 6.94 -2.45 -0.44
CA GLU A 6 8.01 -3.15 -1.12
C GLU A 6 7.84 -2.99 -2.62
N GLU A 7 8.96 -2.79 -3.31
CA GLU A 7 8.96 -2.74 -4.76
C GLU A 7 9.03 -4.17 -5.29
N LYS A 8 8.08 -4.51 -6.16
CA LYS A 8 8.01 -5.83 -6.79
C LYS A 8 8.01 -5.64 -8.30
N GLU A 9 8.26 -6.72 -9.00
CA GLU A 9 8.26 -6.68 -10.46
C GLU A 9 7.66 -7.97 -11.00
N ASP A 10 6.79 -7.82 -12.01
CA ASP A 10 6.24 -8.94 -12.73
C ASP A 10 6.42 -8.68 -14.24
N ARG A 11 5.77 -9.49 -15.07
CA ARG A 11 5.91 -9.37 -16.54
C ARG A 11 5.39 -8.02 -17.06
N ASN A 12 4.54 -7.37 -16.31
CA ASN A 12 3.94 -6.08 -16.71
C ASN A 12 4.76 -4.88 -16.21
N GLY A 13 5.79 -5.11 -15.41
CA GLY A 13 6.64 -4.06 -14.91
C GLY A 13 6.67 -4.03 -13.39
N LYS A 14 7.17 -2.91 -12.86
CA LYS A 14 7.32 -2.75 -11.42
C LYS A 14 6.04 -2.23 -10.79
N TYR A 15 5.79 -2.66 -9.56
CA TYR A 15 4.63 -2.22 -8.79
C TYR A 15 4.98 -2.19 -7.31
N ALA A 16 4.11 -1.63 -6.51
CA ALA A 16 4.29 -1.56 -5.07
C ALA A 16 3.30 -2.47 -4.36
N GLU A 17 3.80 -3.15 -3.34
CA GLU A 17 2.97 -3.88 -2.39
C GLU A 17 3.00 -3.10 -1.09
N ILE A 18 1.85 -2.61 -0.63
CA ILE A 18 1.75 -1.88 0.62
C ILE A 18 1.91 -2.86 1.77
N THR A 19 2.87 -2.59 2.65
CA THR A 19 3.16 -3.45 3.79
C THR A 19 2.73 -2.84 5.11
N GLY A 20 2.35 -1.55 5.13
CA GLY A 20 1.89 -0.91 6.34
C GLY A 20 1.80 0.60 6.16
N TYR A 21 1.53 1.27 7.27
CA TYR A 21 1.45 2.72 7.32
C TYR A 21 1.98 3.20 8.66
N GLU A 22 2.88 4.18 8.63
CA GLU A 22 3.40 4.80 9.84
C GLU A 22 2.59 6.05 10.16
N GLY A 23 2.07 6.12 11.37
CA GLY A 23 1.27 7.23 11.83
C GLY A 23 -0.09 6.79 12.31
N ARG A 24 -0.80 7.67 12.97
CA ARG A 24 -2.15 7.40 13.46
C ARG A 24 -3.17 8.06 12.56
N ILE A 25 -4.16 7.29 12.13
CA ILE A 25 -5.19 7.80 11.24
C ILE A 25 -6.41 6.87 11.34
N ARG A 26 -7.60 7.46 11.31
CA ARG A 26 -8.84 6.70 11.39
C ARG A 26 -9.33 6.27 10.02
N HIS A 27 -9.14 7.12 9.03
CA HIS A 27 -9.61 6.90 7.68
C HIS A 27 -8.41 7.00 6.75
N LEU A 28 -7.95 5.86 6.24
CA LEU A 28 -6.75 5.79 5.42
C LEU A 28 -7.10 5.71 3.95
N LEU A 29 -6.58 6.64 3.18
CA LEU A 29 -6.72 6.64 1.72
C LEU A 29 -5.42 6.13 1.12
N ILE A 30 -5.47 4.98 0.46
CA ILE A 30 -4.28 4.41 -0.17
C ILE A 30 -4.14 5.03 -1.55
N PRO A 31 -2.98 5.62 -1.87
CA PRO A 31 -2.78 6.29 -3.15
C PRO A 31 -2.66 5.30 -4.30
N LYS A 32 -2.85 5.78 -5.52
CA LYS A 32 -2.69 4.97 -6.72
C LYS A 32 -1.23 4.61 -6.96
N THR A 33 -0.32 5.51 -6.58
CA THR A 33 1.12 5.32 -6.80
C THR A 33 1.88 5.74 -5.56
N VAL A 34 3.07 5.16 -5.42
CA VAL A 34 4.06 5.59 -4.44
C VAL A 34 5.37 5.79 -5.17
N GLU A 35 6.20 6.70 -4.65
CA GLU A 35 7.47 7.02 -5.27
C GLU A 35 8.60 6.30 -4.53
N ASN A 36 9.48 5.62 -5.27
CA ASN A 36 10.61 4.96 -4.66
C ASN A 36 11.78 5.94 -4.49
N GLU A 37 12.90 5.46 -3.94
CA GLU A 37 14.06 6.31 -3.66
C GLU A 37 14.66 6.92 -4.93
N ALA A 38 14.49 6.26 -6.05
CA ALA A 38 15.01 6.75 -7.33
C ALA A 38 14.06 7.77 -7.99
N GLY A 39 12.92 8.06 -7.38
CA GLY A 39 11.95 8.99 -7.94
C GLY A 39 10.99 8.35 -8.93
N LEU A 40 10.99 7.04 -9.03
CA LEU A 40 10.10 6.32 -9.93
C LEU A 40 8.74 6.10 -9.25
N LEU A 41 7.67 6.43 -9.95
CA LEU A 41 6.32 6.19 -9.46
C LEU A 41 5.93 4.75 -9.73
N LEU A 42 5.53 4.04 -8.67
CA LEU A 42 5.12 2.65 -8.76
C LEU A 42 3.62 2.53 -8.53
N PRO A 43 2.88 1.84 -9.39
CA PRO A 43 1.45 1.65 -9.14
C PRO A 43 1.25 0.75 -7.92
N VAL A 44 0.32 1.13 -7.07
CA VAL A 44 -0.04 0.32 -5.91
C VAL A 44 -1.01 -0.75 -6.37
N GLN A 45 -0.55 -2.00 -6.43
CA GLN A 45 -1.34 -3.10 -6.98
C GLN A 45 -1.67 -4.19 -5.97
N VAL A 46 -0.95 -4.23 -4.85
CA VAL A 46 -1.12 -5.29 -3.86
C VAL A 46 -1.14 -4.69 -2.47
N ILE A 47 -2.06 -5.14 -1.65
CA ILE A 47 -2.05 -4.86 -0.22
C ILE A 47 -1.61 -6.15 0.46
N GLY A 48 -0.48 -6.10 1.15
CA GLY A 48 0.14 -7.28 1.72
C GLY A 48 -0.60 -7.83 2.92
N SER A 49 -0.35 -9.10 3.23
CA SER A 49 -0.86 -9.72 4.44
C SER A 49 -0.33 -8.96 5.65
N HIS A 50 -1.19 -8.76 6.63
CA HIS A 50 -0.82 -8.08 7.87
C HIS A 50 -0.37 -6.64 7.69
N ALA A 51 -0.67 -6.01 6.54
CA ALA A 51 -0.27 -4.63 6.29
C ALA A 51 -0.77 -3.69 7.38
N PHE A 52 -1.95 -3.95 7.91
CA PHE A 52 -2.55 -3.10 8.94
C PHE A 52 -2.84 -3.90 10.20
N ASP A 53 -2.08 -4.96 10.42
CA ASP A 53 -2.24 -5.83 11.57
C ASP A 53 -1.99 -5.04 12.86
N GLY A 54 -2.86 -5.22 13.85
CA GLY A 54 -2.72 -4.53 15.13
C GLY A 54 -3.09 -3.05 15.10
N ARG A 55 -3.67 -2.57 14.02
CA ARG A 55 -4.03 -1.15 13.90
C ARG A 55 -5.45 -0.91 14.39
N ASP A 56 -5.57 -0.70 15.70
CA ASP A 56 -6.87 -0.44 16.32
C ASP A 56 -7.41 0.95 16.01
N ASP A 57 -6.53 1.85 15.57
CA ASP A 57 -6.89 3.22 15.25
C ASP A 57 -7.59 3.35 13.90
N LEU A 58 -7.44 2.36 13.03
CA LEU A 58 -8.06 2.41 11.69
C LEU A 58 -9.51 1.94 11.76
N SER A 59 -10.42 2.76 11.24
CA SER A 59 -11.82 2.39 11.10
C SER A 59 -12.22 2.19 9.64
N GLU A 60 -11.53 2.87 8.72
CA GLU A 60 -11.82 2.75 7.30
C GLU A 60 -10.54 2.80 6.48
N VAL A 61 -10.48 1.97 5.43
CA VAL A 61 -9.40 1.99 4.46
C VAL A 61 -10.02 2.04 3.07
N GLU A 62 -9.64 3.05 2.29
CA GLU A 62 -10.11 3.16 0.91
C GLU A 62 -8.99 2.76 -0.04
N LEU A 63 -9.33 1.91 -0.99
CA LEU A 63 -8.37 1.35 -1.93
C LEU A 63 -8.50 2.03 -3.29
N PRO A 64 -7.38 2.27 -3.99
CA PRO A 64 -7.43 2.78 -5.34
C PRO A 64 -7.84 1.69 -6.32
N LYS A 65 -8.26 2.09 -7.52
CA LYS A 65 -8.66 1.14 -8.55
C LYS A 65 -7.51 0.30 -9.07
N THR A 66 -6.28 0.72 -8.79
CA THR A 66 -5.09 -0.01 -9.23
C THR A 66 -4.84 -1.28 -8.44
N VAL A 67 -5.45 -1.43 -7.26
CA VAL A 67 -5.24 -2.62 -6.43
C VAL A 67 -5.94 -3.81 -7.08
N ARG A 68 -5.15 -4.87 -7.35
CA ARG A 68 -5.64 -6.09 -7.96
C ARG A 68 -5.68 -7.25 -6.96
N VAL A 69 -4.84 -7.19 -5.93
CA VAL A 69 -4.72 -8.27 -4.95
C VAL A 69 -4.83 -7.68 -3.57
N LEU A 70 -5.79 -8.18 -2.82
CA LEU A 70 -5.97 -7.81 -1.41
C LEU A 70 -5.76 -9.07 -0.59
N ARG A 71 -4.63 -9.10 0.12
CA ARG A 71 -4.31 -10.25 0.94
C ARG A 71 -5.02 -10.12 2.29
N PRO A 72 -5.30 -11.23 2.97
CA PRO A 72 -5.97 -11.16 4.27
C PRO A 72 -5.16 -10.34 5.27
N PHE A 73 -5.85 -9.64 6.10
CA PHE A 73 -5.25 -8.85 7.17
C PHE A 73 -5.23 -9.65 8.45
#